data_d032fdfe8c50c08ffe789be95685ad55
#
_entry.id   d032fdfe8c50c08ffe789be95685ad55
#
_cell.length_a   1.000
_cell.length_b   1.000
_cell.length_c   1.000
_cell.angle_alpha   90.00
_cell.angle_beta   90.00
_cell.angle_gamma   90.00
#
_symmetry.space_group_name_H-M   'P 1'
#
loop_
_entity.id
_entity.type
_entity.pdbx_description
1 polymer ?
#
loop_
_entity_poly.entity_id
_entity_poly.type
_entity_poly.pdbx_seq_one_letter_code
_entity_poly.pdbx_strand_id
1 'polypeptide(L)'
;IGMHLAGTWAGALVDTDNLPTSDYFIPYIVQKIMPTGVAAIFLAAPMAAVMLTADSLLILATAAIVKDLWKNYVVKDDPVKNESYQKHVKLVSTILTMVLGAVVMVLTIDPPDIIFLLNMFAFGGLECTFFWPLVGGLFWKKGTKQAAVCSSIGAVATYIFATYNIHVGGINAVVWGLLVGAVLYFVIGAITGRKGLDADILDKCF
;
A
#
# COMPACT_ATOMS: atom_id res chain seq x y z
N ILE A 1 -9.12 -18.33 5.99
CA ILE A 1 -9.49 -19.30 7.05
C ILE A 1 -8.55 -20.51 7.00
N GLY A 2 -8.35 -21.19 5.88
CA GLY A 2 -7.52 -22.41 5.77
C GLY A 2 -6.06 -22.20 6.20
N MET A 3 -5.42 -21.11 5.80
CA MET A 3 -4.04 -20.78 6.18
C MET A 3 -3.90 -20.52 7.70
N HIS A 4 -4.86 -19.83 8.31
CA HIS A 4 -4.81 -19.54 9.75
C HIS A 4 -5.01 -20.82 10.57
N LEU A 5 -5.95 -21.69 10.16
CA LEU A 5 -6.13 -22.98 10.79
C LEU A 5 -4.89 -23.87 10.61
N ALA A 6 -4.30 -23.92 9.43
CA ALA A 6 -3.07 -24.67 9.21
C ALA A 6 -1.92 -24.16 10.11
N GLY A 7 -1.78 -22.83 10.27
CA GLY A 7 -0.78 -22.24 11.15
C GLY A 7 -0.96 -22.61 12.63
N THR A 8 -2.19 -22.55 13.13
CA THR A 8 -2.48 -22.91 14.54
C THR A 8 -2.32 -24.40 14.83
N TRP A 9 -2.74 -25.27 13.92
CA TRP A 9 -2.58 -26.72 14.09
C TRP A 9 -1.14 -27.16 13.93
N ALA A 10 -0.41 -26.56 13.01
CA ALA A 10 0.96 -26.90 12.73
C ALA A 10 1.92 -26.45 13.86
N GLY A 11 1.61 -25.36 14.58
CA GLY A 11 2.35 -24.93 15.76
C GLY A 11 2.31 -25.93 16.91
N ALA A 12 1.26 -26.77 16.96
CA ALA A 12 1.17 -27.88 17.94
C ALA A 12 1.98 -29.12 17.54
N LEU A 13 2.35 -29.26 16.26
CA LEU A 13 3.01 -30.46 15.71
C LEU A 13 4.50 -30.27 15.48
N VAL A 14 5.00 -29.05 15.50
CA VAL A 14 6.39 -28.73 15.17
C VAL A 14 6.99 -27.84 16.25
N ASP A 15 8.15 -28.26 16.73
CA ASP A 15 8.99 -27.49 17.64
C ASP A 15 9.49 -26.23 16.90
N THR A 16 8.97 -25.07 17.30
CA THR A 16 9.20 -23.78 16.63
C THR A 16 10.44 -23.06 17.16
N ASP A 17 11.04 -23.56 18.26
CA ASP A 17 12.13 -22.91 18.98
C ASP A 17 13.44 -22.84 18.16
N ASN A 18 13.52 -23.62 17.09
CA ASN A 18 14.71 -23.71 16.24
C ASN A 18 14.57 -22.95 14.90
N LEU A 19 13.50 -22.19 14.68
CA LEU A 19 13.30 -21.44 13.44
C LEU A 19 13.88 -20.01 13.56
N PRO A 20 14.66 -19.54 12.56
CA PRO A 20 15.27 -18.20 12.60
C PRO A 20 14.24 -17.08 12.68
N THR A 21 13.12 -17.19 11.97
CA THR A 21 12.02 -16.24 11.97
C THR A 21 10.67 -16.93 11.75
N SER A 22 9.59 -16.26 12.12
CA SER A 22 8.21 -16.75 11.92
C SER A 22 7.87 -17.01 10.45
N ASP A 23 8.54 -16.36 9.51
CA ASP A 23 8.28 -16.47 8.07
C ASP A 23 8.69 -17.82 7.50
N TYR A 24 9.62 -18.53 8.14
CA TYR A 24 10.02 -19.89 7.75
C TYR A 24 9.05 -20.98 8.18
N PHE A 25 8.07 -20.66 8.99
CA PHE A 25 7.16 -21.63 9.60
C PHE A 25 6.39 -22.46 8.57
N ILE A 26 5.71 -21.82 7.63
CA ILE A 26 4.91 -22.52 6.60
C ILE A 26 5.77 -23.37 5.65
N PRO A 27 6.86 -22.84 5.06
CA PRO A 27 7.76 -23.66 4.24
C PRO A 27 8.33 -24.88 4.97
N TYR A 28 8.73 -24.71 6.23
CA TYR A 28 9.28 -25.79 7.04
C TYR A 28 8.28 -26.91 7.29
N ILE A 29 7.06 -26.57 7.69
CA ILE A 29 6.00 -27.55 7.95
C ILE A 29 5.62 -28.32 6.68
N VAL A 30 5.43 -27.60 5.59
CA VAL A 30 5.05 -28.22 4.30
C VAL A 30 6.10 -29.24 3.88
N GLN A 31 7.39 -28.92 4.02
CA GLN A 31 8.48 -29.84 3.70
C GLN A 31 8.56 -31.04 4.65
N LYS A 32 8.15 -30.88 5.91
CA LYS A 32 8.22 -31.94 6.92
C LYS A 32 7.04 -32.92 6.82
N ILE A 33 5.86 -32.43 6.46
CA ILE A 33 4.61 -33.23 6.48
C ILE A 33 4.29 -33.83 5.12
N MET A 34 4.63 -33.12 4.02
CA MET A 34 4.24 -33.52 2.67
C MET A 34 5.37 -34.25 1.92
N PRO A 35 5.02 -35.21 1.03
CA PRO A 35 5.99 -35.77 0.08
C PRO A 35 6.61 -34.65 -0.78
N THR A 36 7.89 -34.77 -1.12
CA THR A 36 8.69 -33.72 -1.78
C THR A 36 8.01 -33.13 -3.03
N GLY A 37 7.39 -33.94 -3.88
CA GLY A 37 6.71 -33.45 -5.08
C GLY A 37 5.46 -32.63 -4.78
N VAL A 38 4.67 -33.02 -3.77
CA VAL A 38 3.48 -32.28 -3.34
C VAL A 38 3.88 -31.00 -2.63
N ALA A 39 4.91 -31.04 -1.78
CA ALA A 39 5.45 -29.87 -1.11
C ALA A 39 5.93 -28.80 -2.10
N ALA A 40 6.63 -29.22 -3.17
CA ALA A 40 7.09 -28.31 -4.22
C ALA A 40 5.93 -27.58 -4.93
N ILE A 41 4.88 -28.32 -5.31
CA ILE A 41 3.68 -27.73 -5.94
C ILE A 41 2.96 -26.78 -4.97
N PHE A 42 2.83 -27.18 -3.72
CA PHE A 42 2.18 -26.36 -2.70
C PHE A 42 2.93 -25.04 -2.45
N LEU A 43 4.26 -25.07 -2.41
CA LEU A 43 5.08 -23.87 -2.22
C LEU A 43 5.16 -22.99 -3.47
N ALA A 44 5.00 -23.57 -4.66
CA ALA A 44 4.98 -22.80 -5.91
C ALA A 44 3.77 -21.87 -6.01
N ALA A 45 2.62 -22.21 -5.42
CA ALA A 45 1.40 -21.39 -5.47
C ALA A 45 1.56 -20.03 -4.76
N PRO A 46 2.00 -19.92 -3.49
CA PRO A 46 2.26 -18.62 -2.87
C PRO A 46 3.40 -17.86 -3.55
N MET A 47 4.43 -18.55 -4.07
CA MET A 47 5.48 -17.89 -4.85
C MET A 47 4.91 -17.20 -6.11
N ALA A 48 4.06 -17.90 -6.86
CA ALA A 48 3.40 -17.32 -8.03
C ALA A 48 2.50 -16.12 -7.66
N ALA A 49 1.76 -16.21 -6.54
CA ALA A 49 0.93 -15.11 -6.05
C ALA A 49 1.75 -13.87 -5.69
N VAL A 50 2.89 -14.05 -5.01
CA VAL A 50 3.81 -12.96 -4.68
C VAL A 50 4.39 -12.31 -5.93
N MET A 51 4.81 -13.11 -6.93
CA MET A 51 5.33 -12.59 -8.20
C MET A 51 4.31 -11.73 -8.94
N LEU A 52 3.05 -12.17 -9.04
CA LEU A 52 1.97 -11.40 -9.66
C LEU A 52 1.72 -10.06 -8.93
N THR A 53 1.74 -10.08 -7.60
CA THR A 53 1.53 -8.87 -6.81
C THR A 53 2.69 -7.90 -6.97
N ALA A 54 3.93 -8.38 -6.93
CA ALA A 54 5.13 -7.57 -7.12
C ALA A 54 5.14 -6.90 -8.51
N ASP A 55 4.80 -7.65 -9.57
CA ASP A 55 4.67 -7.13 -10.93
C ASP A 55 3.65 -5.98 -11.01
N SER A 56 2.47 -6.20 -10.43
CA SER A 56 1.41 -5.19 -10.41
C SER A 56 1.84 -3.92 -9.68
N LEU A 57 2.50 -4.05 -8.55
CA LEU A 57 3.00 -2.91 -7.77
C LEU A 57 4.10 -2.14 -8.49
N LEU A 58 5.02 -2.82 -9.19
CA LEU A 58 6.04 -2.19 -10.00
C LEU A 58 5.45 -1.41 -11.18
N ILE A 59 4.44 -1.96 -11.84
CA ILE A 59 3.72 -1.27 -12.93
C ILE A 59 3.00 -0.03 -12.39
N LEU A 60 2.32 -0.15 -11.24
CA LEU A 60 1.63 0.97 -10.61
C LEU A 60 2.61 2.08 -10.20
N ALA A 61 3.71 1.75 -9.56
CA ALA A 61 4.74 2.71 -9.16
C ALA A 61 5.35 3.42 -10.37
N THR A 62 5.65 2.66 -11.44
CA THR A 62 6.14 3.23 -12.69
C THR A 62 5.12 4.16 -13.34
N ALA A 63 3.84 3.76 -13.38
CA ALA A 63 2.76 4.57 -13.93
C ALA A 63 2.57 5.87 -13.15
N ALA A 64 2.63 5.84 -11.82
CA ALA A 64 2.56 7.02 -10.97
C ALA A 64 3.70 8.00 -11.28
N ILE A 65 4.93 7.52 -11.40
CA ILE A 65 6.07 8.39 -11.72
C ILE A 65 5.96 8.96 -13.13
N VAL A 66 5.67 8.13 -14.13
CA VAL A 66 5.68 8.55 -15.54
C VAL A 66 4.42 9.32 -15.92
N LYS A 67 3.23 8.87 -15.51
CA LYS A 67 1.96 9.55 -15.82
C LYS A 67 1.67 10.71 -14.89
N ASP A 68 1.78 10.50 -13.58
CA ASP A 68 1.29 11.48 -12.63
C ASP A 68 2.34 12.56 -12.34
N LEU A 69 3.62 12.20 -12.24
CA LEU A 69 4.67 13.17 -12.01
C LEU A 69 5.21 13.76 -13.32
N TRP A 70 5.76 12.95 -14.22
CA TRP A 70 6.42 13.46 -15.42
C TRP A 70 5.44 14.16 -16.36
N LYS A 71 4.32 13.53 -16.70
CA LYS A 71 3.34 14.13 -17.62
C LYS A 71 2.72 15.40 -17.03
N ASN A 72 2.25 15.36 -15.78
CA ASN A 72 1.50 16.48 -15.21
C ASN A 72 2.38 17.66 -14.79
N TYR A 73 3.62 17.43 -14.34
CA TYR A 73 4.48 18.49 -13.82
C TYR A 73 5.52 18.98 -14.84
N VAL A 74 6.02 18.11 -15.71
CA VAL A 74 7.09 18.44 -16.66
C VAL A 74 6.56 18.70 -18.06
N VAL A 75 5.70 17.82 -18.59
CA VAL A 75 5.15 17.95 -19.94
C VAL A 75 4.06 19.01 -19.97
N LYS A 76 3.13 18.96 -19.00
CA LYS A 76 1.95 19.83 -18.95
C LYS A 76 1.17 19.81 -20.29
N ASP A 77 0.63 20.95 -20.69
CA ASP A 77 -0.10 21.13 -21.96
C ASP A 77 0.77 21.65 -23.13
N ASP A 78 2.10 21.52 -23.01
CA ASP A 78 3.04 21.94 -24.06
C ASP A 78 3.03 20.92 -25.22
N PRO A 79 2.60 21.29 -26.45
CA PRO A 79 2.46 20.36 -27.55
C PRO A 79 3.80 19.72 -27.97
N VAL A 80 4.91 20.45 -27.91
CA VAL A 80 6.24 19.95 -28.27
C VAL A 80 6.73 18.92 -27.26
N LYS A 81 6.55 19.20 -25.96
CA LYS A 81 6.90 18.27 -24.90
C LYS A 81 6.00 17.03 -24.90
N ASN A 82 4.73 17.19 -25.26
CA ASN A 82 3.80 16.07 -25.35
C ASN A 82 4.18 15.11 -26.49
N GLU A 83 4.60 15.61 -27.64
CA GLU A 83 5.09 14.76 -28.73
C GLU A 83 6.36 14.00 -28.32
N SER A 84 7.30 14.66 -27.65
CA SER A 84 8.50 14.03 -27.12
C SER A 84 8.16 12.98 -26.03
N TYR A 85 7.19 13.28 -25.16
CA TYR A 85 6.69 12.34 -24.16
C TYR A 85 6.12 11.07 -24.82
N GLN A 86 5.26 11.20 -25.83
CA GLN A 86 4.66 10.06 -26.52
C GLN A 86 5.71 9.15 -27.20
N LYS A 87 6.78 9.74 -27.73
CA LYS A 87 7.88 8.98 -28.36
C LYS A 87 8.69 8.17 -27.31
N HIS A 88 8.91 8.73 -26.13
CA HIS A 88 9.83 8.16 -25.14
C HIS A 88 9.15 7.45 -23.97
N VAL A 89 7.84 7.63 -23.78
CA VAL A 89 7.12 7.11 -22.62
C VAL A 89 7.29 5.60 -22.42
N LYS A 90 7.28 4.83 -23.51
CA LYS A 90 7.46 3.37 -23.44
C LYS A 90 8.87 3.01 -22.97
N LEU A 91 9.90 3.64 -23.55
CA LEU A 91 11.28 3.37 -23.18
C LEU A 91 11.57 3.77 -21.73
N VAL A 92 11.13 4.97 -21.34
CA VAL A 92 11.33 5.48 -19.98
C VAL A 92 10.59 4.62 -18.96
N SER A 93 9.36 4.21 -19.25
CA SER A 93 8.61 3.29 -18.36
C SER A 93 9.34 1.96 -18.21
N THR A 94 9.84 1.38 -19.30
CA THR A 94 10.57 0.11 -19.24
C THR A 94 11.86 0.23 -18.42
N ILE A 95 12.67 1.26 -18.68
CA ILE A 95 13.90 1.51 -17.92
C ILE A 95 13.59 1.74 -16.43
N LEU A 96 12.57 2.56 -16.14
CA LEU A 96 12.20 2.85 -14.78
C LEU A 96 11.71 1.61 -14.02
N THR A 97 10.92 0.75 -14.68
CA THR A 97 10.49 -0.53 -14.08
C THR A 97 11.69 -1.43 -13.78
N MET A 98 12.65 -1.51 -14.69
CA MET A 98 13.89 -2.28 -14.48
C MET A 98 14.71 -1.72 -13.31
N VAL A 99 14.86 -0.41 -13.23
CA VAL A 99 15.59 0.25 -12.14
C VAL A 99 14.89 0.03 -10.81
N LEU A 100 13.57 0.21 -10.73
CA LEU A 100 12.80 -0.04 -9.51
C LEU A 100 12.91 -1.51 -9.10
N GLY A 101 12.78 -2.44 -10.04
CA GLY A 101 12.96 -3.87 -9.77
C GLY A 101 14.36 -4.20 -9.25
N ALA A 102 15.40 -3.62 -9.85
CA ALA A 102 16.78 -3.80 -9.36
C ALA A 102 16.98 -3.22 -7.96
N VAL A 103 16.43 -2.06 -7.66
CA VAL A 103 16.48 -1.46 -6.31
C VAL A 103 15.79 -2.38 -5.29
N VAL A 104 14.59 -2.85 -5.60
CA VAL A 104 13.88 -3.81 -4.72
C VAL A 104 14.70 -5.07 -4.53
N MET A 105 15.30 -5.62 -5.58
CA MET A 105 16.15 -6.82 -5.50
C MET A 105 17.35 -6.60 -4.58
N VAL A 106 18.02 -5.46 -4.66
CA VAL A 106 19.14 -5.12 -3.78
C VAL A 106 18.70 -4.97 -2.32
N LEU A 107 17.55 -4.32 -2.08
CA LEU A 107 17.00 -4.14 -0.73
C LEU A 107 16.55 -5.46 -0.09
N THR A 108 16.25 -6.47 -0.89
CA THR A 108 15.82 -7.80 -0.39
C THR A 108 16.98 -8.78 -0.15
N ILE A 109 18.24 -8.40 -0.42
CA ILE A 109 19.42 -9.23 -0.11
C ILE A 109 19.55 -9.42 1.41
N ASP A 110 19.25 -8.37 2.18
CA ASP A 110 19.23 -8.43 3.64
C ASP A 110 17.83 -8.02 4.13
N PRO A 111 16.87 -8.96 4.10
CA PRO A 111 15.49 -8.64 4.42
C PRO A 111 15.32 -8.39 5.91
N PRO A 112 14.43 -7.47 6.32
CA PRO A 112 14.10 -7.28 7.72
C PRO A 112 13.55 -8.57 8.34
N ASP A 113 13.88 -8.82 9.61
CA ASP A 113 13.56 -10.06 10.33
C ASP A 113 12.09 -10.48 10.29
N ILE A 114 11.17 -9.52 10.10
CA ILE A 114 9.73 -9.80 10.04
C ILE A 114 9.09 -9.05 8.87
N ILE A 115 8.96 -9.71 7.72
CA ILE A 115 8.31 -9.18 6.50
C ILE A 115 6.86 -8.76 6.77
N PHE A 116 6.17 -9.47 7.66
CA PHE A 116 4.80 -9.14 8.07
C PHE A 116 4.67 -7.73 8.66
N LEU A 117 5.59 -7.28 9.51
CA LEU A 117 5.57 -5.94 10.09
C LEU A 117 5.81 -4.87 9.03
N LEU A 118 6.73 -5.11 8.09
CA LEU A 118 6.97 -4.20 6.97
C LEU A 118 5.72 -4.04 6.10
N ASN A 119 5.04 -5.15 5.82
CA ASN A 119 3.81 -5.17 5.05
C ASN A 119 2.67 -4.42 5.77
N MET A 120 2.48 -4.70 7.06
CA MET A 120 1.51 -3.97 7.89
C MET A 120 1.79 -2.46 7.92
N PHE A 121 3.07 -2.08 8.01
CA PHE A 121 3.45 -0.67 8.00
C PHE A 121 3.10 0.02 6.67
N ALA A 122 3.40 -0.63 5.54
CA ALA A 122 3.11 -0.10 4.21
C ALA A 122 1.59 0.03 3.97
N PHE A 123 0.82 -1.03 4.23
CA PHE A 123 -0.64 -1.02 4.05
C PHE A 123 -1.34 -0.09 5.03
N GLY A 124 -0.94 -0.08 6.30
CA GLY A 124 -1.48 0.86 7.29
C GLY A 124 -1.29 2.32 6.91
N GLY A 125 -0.13 2.66 6.33
CA GLY A 125 0.12 4.00 5.78
C GLY A 125 -0.81 4.34 4.62
N LEU A 126 -1.04 3.41 3.69
CA LEU A 126 -1.97 3.58 2.57
C LEU A 126 -3.42 3.72 3.05
N GLU A 127 -3.86 2.89 3.98
CA GLU A 127 -5.20 3.00 4.58
C GLU A 127 -5.42 4.35 5.24
N CYS A 128 -4.49 4.79 6.07
CA CYS A 128 -4.57 6.10 6.71
C CYS A 128 -4.63 7.25 5.70
N THR A 129 -3.88 7.14 4.59
CA THR A 129 -3.83 8.18 3.57
C THR A 129 -5.13 8.32 2.80
N PHE A 130 -5.70 7.20 2.36
CA PHE A 130 -6.76 7.22 1.35
C PHE A 130 -8.16 6.95 1.89
N PHE A 131 -8.30 6.37 3.08
CA PHE A 131 -9.60 5.97 3.61
C PHE A 131 -10.59 7.13 3.68
N TRP A 132 -10.26 8.20 4.38
CA TRP A 132 -11.18 9.32 4.55
C TRP A 132 -11.37 10.17 3.30
N PRO A 133 -10.36 10.50 2.50
CA PRO A 133 -10.57 11.14 1.19
C PRO A 133 -11.48 10.34 0.28
N LEU A 134 -11.36 9.00 0.26
CA LEU A 134 -12.20 8.14 -0.57
C LEU A 134 -13.64 8.05 -0.03
N VAL A 135 -13.79 7.60 1.21
CA VAL A 135 -15.10 7.39 1.84
C VAL A 135 -15.83 8.73 2.01
N GLY A 136 -15.15 9.73 2.54
CA GLY A 136 -15.73 11.05 2.70
C GLY A 136 -16.03 11.74 1.38
N GLY A 137 -15.21 11.54 0.35
CA GLY A 137 -15.44 12.07 -0.99
C GLY A 137 -16.66 11.44 -1.68
N LEU A 138 -16.92 10.15 -1.45
CA LEU A 138 -18.07 9.45 -2.03
C LEU A 138 -19.39 9.69 -1.28
N PHE A 139 -19.34 9.74 0.05
CA PHE A 139 -20.58 9.76 0.84
C PHE A 139 -20.89 11.13 1.46
N TRP A 140 -19.94 12.03 1.52
CA TRP A 140 -20.15 13.33 2.17
C TRP A 140 -20.09 14.51 1.20
N LYS A 141 -21.24 15.10 0.93
CA LYS A 141 -21.41 16.23 -0.02
C LYS A 141 -20.57 17.49 0.29
N LYS A 142 -20.00 17.63 1.48
CA LYS A 142 -19.20 18.80 1.88
C LYS A 142 -17.69 18.53 1.80
N GLY A 143 -17.26 17.42 1.22
CA GLY A 143 -15.86 17.13 1.00
C GLY A 143 -15.17 18.17 0.11
N THR A 144 -14.00 18.64 0.51
CA THR A 144 -13.22 19.63 -0.25
C THR A 144 -11.82 19.10 -0.53
N LYS A 145 -11.17 19.58 -1.60
CA LYS A 145 -9.78 19.22 -1.91
C LYS A 145 -8.83 19.47 -0.75
N GLN A 146 -9.04 20.57 -0.02
CA GLN A 146 -8.21 20.94 1.13
C GLN A 146 -8.40 19.96 2.29
N ALA A 147 -9.65 19.54 2.57
CA ALA A 147 -9.93 18.55 3.60
C ALA A 147 -9.28 17.20 3.26
N ALA A 148 -9.34 16.77 1.99
CA ALA A 148 -8.71 15.53 1.56
C ALA A 148 -7.18 15.56 1.76
N VAL A 149 -6.50 16.60 1.30
CA VAL A 149 -5.03 16.75 1.43
C VAL A 149 -4.60 16.82 2.88
N CYS A 150 -5.25 17.66 3.69
CA CYS A 150 -4.88 17.82 5.10
C CYS A 150 -5.17 16.53 5.91
N SER A 151 -6.27 15.85 5.62
CA SER A 151 -6.59 14.56 6.24
C SER A 151 -5.56 13.49 5.89
N SER A 152 -5.17 13.36 4.62
CA SER A 152 -4.15 12.40 4.18
C SER A 152 -2.81 12.64 4.87
N ILE A 153 -2.32 13.89 4.85
CA ILE A 153 -1.03 14.23 5.46
C ILE A 153 -1.08 14.04 6.99
N GLY A 154 -2.14 14.53 7.64
CA GLY A 154 -2.30 14.42 9.08
C GLY A 154 -2.46 12.99 9.57
N ALA A 155 -3.22 12.16 8.84
CA ALA A 155 -3.41 10.75 9.17
C ALA A 155 -2.09 9.95 9.07
N VAL A 156 -1.32 10.15 7.99
CA VAL A 156 -0.02 9.47 7.83
C VAL A 156 0.98 9.94 8.87
N ALA A 157 1.07 11.24 9.12
CA ALA A 157 1.97 11.78 10.15
C ALA A 157 1.65 11.20 11.54
N THR A 158 0.35 11.12 11.88
CA THR A 158 -0.10 10.52 13.15
C THR A 158 0.18 9.02 13.19
N TYR A 159 -0.03 8.32 12.07
CA TYR A 159 0.26 6.89 11.97
C TYR A 159 1.75 6.59 12.21
N ILE A 160 2.64 7.32 11.54
CA ILE A 160 4.09 7.19 11.71
C ILE A 160 4.47 7.50 13.17
N PHE A 161 3.98 8.61 13.71
CA PHE A 161 4.25 8.99 15.09
C PHE A 161 3.74 7.95 16.10
N ALA A 162 2.53 7.43 15.90
CA ALA A 162 1.94 6.41 16.75
C ALA A 162 2.69 5.08 16.69
N THR A 163 3.18 4.69 15.53
CA THR A 163 3.96 3.45 15.35
C THR A 163 5.24 3.47 16.19
N TYR A 164 5.91 4.63 16.28
CA TYR A 164 7.18 4.74 17.01
C TYR A 164 7.03 5.11 18.49
N ASN A 165 5.97 5.84 18.88
CA ASN A 165 5.87 6.44 20.21
C ASN A 165 4.68 5.95 21.04
N ILE A 166 3.62 5.43 20.42
CA ILE A 166 2.38 5.10 21.15
C ILE A 166 2.16 3.59 21.20
N HIS A 167 2.55 2.98 22.30
CA HIS A 167 2.28 1.56 22.59
C HIS A 167 1.13 1.44 23.63
N VAL A 168 0.07 2.23 23.48
CA VAL A 168 -1.01 2.27 24.47
C VAL A 168 -2.03 1.15 24.22
N GLY A 169 -2.09 0.23 25.15
CA GLY A 169 -3.22 -0.71 25.28
C GLY A 169 -3.40 -1.73 24.15
N GLY A 170 -2.37 -2.03 23.35
CA GLY A 170 -2.49 -3.01 22.26
C GLY A 170 -3.29 -2.50 21.04
N ILE A 171 -3.62 -1.19 20.99
CA ILE A 171 -4.33 -0.58 19.86
C ILE A 171 -3.34 -0.34 18.73
N ASN A 172 -3.65 -0.85 17.53
CA ASN A 172 -2.82 -0.65 16.34
C ASN A 172 -2.72 0.85 15.98
N ALA A 173 -1.53 1.30 15.57
CA ALA A 173 -1.26 2.69 15.17
C ALA A 173 -2.18 3.19 14.04
N VAL A 174 -2.69 2.31 13.18
CA VAL A 174 -3.66 2.61 12.12
C VAL A 174 -4.92 3.26 12.68
N VAL A 175 -5.40 2.80 13.85
CA VAL A 175 -6.62 3.36 14.47
C VAL A 175 -6.43 4.82 14.83
N TRP A 176 -5.28 5.20 15.38
CA TRP A 176 -4.94 6.58 15.70
C TRP A 176 -4.84 7.45 14.45
N GLY A 177 -4.19 6.93 13.40
CA GLY A 177 -4.12 7.61 12.10
C GLY A 177 -5.51 7.85 11.49
N LEU A 178 -6.38 6.84 11.50
CA LEU A 178 -7.74 6.96 11.01
C LEU A 178 -8.60 7.93 11.83
N LEU A 179 -8.48 7.92 13.16
CA LEU A 179 -9.23 8.87 14.01
C LEU A 179 -8.85 10.32 13.74
N VAL A 180 -7.55 10.62 13.70
CA VAL A 180 -7.07 11.97 13.40
C VAL A 180 -7.41 12.37 11.98
N GLY A 181 -7.29 11.45 11.01
CA GLY A 181 -7.70 11.66 9.63
C GLY A 181 -9.20 11.99 9.51
N ALA A 182 -10.07 11.30 10.26
CA ALA A 182 -11.49 11.61 10.34
C ALA A 182 -11.73 13.03 10.83
N VAL A 183 -11.17 13.37 11.99
CA VAL A 183 -11.36 14.70 12.59
C VAL A 183 -10.92 15.79 11.62
N LEU A 184 -9.72 15.66 11.02
CA LEU A 184 -9.22 16.64 10.07
C LEU A 184 -10.11 16.73 8.82
N TYR A 185 -10.56 15.61 8.28
CA TYR A 185 -11.41 15.59 7.09
C TYR A 185 -12.72 16.32 7.33
N PHE A 186 -13.44 15.96 8.39
CA PHE A 186 -14.76 16.53 8.69
C PHE A 186 -14.67 17.99 9.17
N VAL A 187 -13.70 18.32 10.02
CA VAL A 187 -13.54 19.70 10.53
C VAL A 187 -13.14 20.66 9.41
N ILE A 188 -12.11 20.31 8.65
CA ILE A 188 -11.64 21.18 7.56
C ILE A 188 -12.70 21.29 6.46
N GLY A 189 -13.34 20.18 6.11
CA GLY A 189 -14.42 20.19 5.13
C GLY A 189 -15.61 21.04 5.57
N ALA A 190 -15.95 21.03 6.86
CA ALA A 190 -17.01 21.90 7.40
C ALA A 190 -16.64 23.39 7.39
N ILE A 191 -15.37 23.71 7.72
CA ILE A 191 -14.87 25.10 7.77
C ILE A 191 -14.66 25.66 6.36
N THR A 192 -14.08 24.88 5.46
CA THR A 192 -13.70 25.35 4.11
C THR A 192 -14.90 25.58 3.22
N GLY A 193 -16.03 24.95 3.52
CA GLY A 193 -17.31 25.14 2.83
C GLY A 193 -17.23 24.93 1.33
N ARG A 194 -18.37 24.89 0.68
CA ARG A 194 -18.49 24.69 -0.78
C ARG A 194 -18.19 25.97 -1.56
N LYS A 195 -17.04 26.56 -1.50
CA LYS A 195 -16.65 27.63 -2.43
C LYS A 195 -16.04 26.97 -3.66
N GLY A 196 -16.85 26.77 -4.72
CA GLY A 196 -16.37 26.47 -6.05
C GLY A 196 -16.61 25.07 -6.63
N LEU A 197 -17.51 24.25 -6.08
CA LEU A 197 -17.98 23.08 -6.84
C LEU A 197 -19.18 23.49 -7.72
N ASP A 198 -19.09 23.18 -9.02
CA ASP A 198 -20.20 23.32 -9.95
C ASP A 198 -21.39 22.49 -9.47
N ALA A 199 -22.56 23.14 -9.39
CA ALA A 199 -23.81 22.49 -9.01
C ALA A 199 -24.14 21.28 -9.91
N ASP A 200 -23.74 21.33 -11.17
CA ASP A 200 -23.90 20.26 -12.17
C ASP A 200 -23.08 18.98 -11.84
N ILE A 201 -21.90 19.11 -11.23
CA ILE A 201 -21.10 17.96 -10.78
C ILE A 201 -21.73 17.31 -9.54
N LEU A 202 -22.29 18.12 -8.65
CA LEU A 202 -22.96 17.62 -7.45
C LEU A 202 -24.23 16.85 -7.77
N ASP A 203 -25.01 17.31 -8.75
CA ASP A 203 -26.26 16.66 -9.16
C ASP A 203 -26.02 15.37 -9.95
N LYS A 204 -24.85 15.25 -10.61
CA LYS A 204 -24.47 14.05 -11.34
C LYS A 204 -23.80 12.98 -10.48
N CYS A 205 -23.18 13.35 -9.34
CA CYS A 205 -22.43 12.43 -8.49
C CYS A 205 -23.18 11.99 -7.23
N PHE A 206 -24.23 12.70 -6.83
CA PHE A 206 -25.02 12.50 -5.61
C PHE A 206 -26.52 12.64 -5.86
#